data_4faacbfb172f16c0a21f6262f0d1ff8c
#
_entry.id   4faacbfb172f16c0a21f6262f0d1ff8c
#
_cell.length_a   1.000
_cell.length_b   1.000
_cell.length_c   1.000
_cell.angle_alpha   90.00
_cell.angle_beta   90.00
_cell.angle_gamma   90.00
#
_symmetry.space_group_name_H-M   'P 1'
#
loop_
_entity.id
_entity.type
_entity.pdbx_description
1 polymer ?
#
loop_
_entity_poly.entity_id
_entity_poly.type
_entity_poly.pdbx_seq_one_letter_code
_entity_poly.pdbx_strand_id
1 'polypeptide(L)'
;MALRVHSDRLPARSRVVRAGWLPSPAVGDLDGRLNLATAWEAIADEVGDQPAHSAAGVRSSWTEFDDRAARLAGTLTSYGLGPDSKVALFLYNGCEYPEAQYATFKVRGAPANVNYRYTGDELAYILDNADAEAIFFDYTLIDRVDAVRARCPWLKAMIQVGGEPDDVADWAISYDEALAADPMPRIDRSGSDLWFLYTGGTTGMPKAVMWDHANLLGTMEATFRPFRESVPTTAAEAAGIARRVADASREIRQLCAAPLMHGTSGIPGLATLSHGGMLSTLSNRNFDADELWRTVETDGITMITMVGDAFGRPMIESLDRATVEGRIPDLSSLRLLLSSGVMFSAPIKNALLDHHPCTIVDTLGSSEGTGMASQVTSGRTRAAGQRETTARFSLGEHTRVFTEDGREVEQGSGERGQIALGWPLPVGYFKDPEKTESAFPMVDGRRWSIPGDWATVEVDGSITLLGRGSACINTGGEKVFPEEVEEALKELDAVTDCNVVGVEDERWGQAVTAVVELTTPGAADEDSLKTELRTGLAGFKVPKRIVFVHRLERSPNGKSDYRWAKEFAVAALAD
;
A
#
# COMPACT_ATOMS: atom_id res chain seq x y z
N MET A 1 37.06 -3.48 -26.21
CA MET A 1 36.58 -4.38 -27.26
C MET A 1 35.06 -4.36 -27.15
N ALA A 2 34.42 -3.50 -27.96
CA ALA A 2 33.02 -3.16 -27.82
C ALA A 2 32.17 -4.18 -28.58
N LEU A 3 31.24 -4.83 -27.91
CA LEU A 3 30.23 -5.68 -28.53
C LEU A 3 29.06 -4.79 -29.00
N ARG A 4 28.95 -4.64 -30.31
CA ARG A 4 27.78 -4.07 -30.98
C ARG A 4 26.66 -5.10 -30.94
N VAL A 5 25.52 -4.74 -30.31
CA VAL A 5 24.27 -5.48 -30.44
C VAL A 5 23.62 -5.06 -31.74
N HIS A 6 23.41 -6.02 -32.63
CA HIS A 6 22.68 -5.84 -33.87
C HIS A 6 21.18 -5.72 -33.60
N SER A 7 20.59 -4.65 -34.11
CA SER A 7 19.14 -4.47 -34.22
C SER A 7 18.61 -5.24 -35.41
N ASP A 8 18.18 -6.47 -35.22
CA ASP A 8 17.42 -7.18 -36.24
C ASP A 8 15.92 -6.87 -36.12
N ARG A 9 15.37 -6.30 -37.19
CA ARG A 9 13.96 -5.96 -37.34
C ARG A 9 13.12 -7.24 -37.38
N LEU A 10 12.21 -7.41 -36.42
CA LEU A 10 11.17 -8.42 -36.43
C LEU A 10 10.13 -8.11 -37.54
N PRO A 11 9.58 -9.12 -38.25
CA PRO A 11 8.64 -8.90 -39.33
C PRO A 11 7.27 -8.43 -38.83
N ALA A 12 6.70 -7.45 -39.52
CA ALA A 12 5.37 -6.91 -39.28
C ALA A 12 4.30 -8.01 -39.41
N ARG A 13 3.66 -8.38 -38.29
CA ARG A 13 2.46 -9.23 -38.28
C ARG A 13 1.21 -8.39 -38.00
N SER A 14 0.15 -8.74 -38.68
CA SER A 14 -1.15 -8.11 -38.80
C SER A 14 -1.76 -7.67 -37.44
N ARG A 15 -2.06 -6.37 -37.37
CA ARG A 15 -2.83 -5.75 -36.27
C ARG A 15 -4.28 -6.26 -36.28
N VAL A 16 -4.67 -7.00 -35.28
CA VAL A 16 -6.08 -7.10 -34.90
C VAL A 16 -6.37 -5.87 -34.02
N VAL A 17 -7.00 -4.87 -34.61
CA VAL A 17 -7.48 -3.67 -33.89
C VAL A 17 -8.69 -4.10 -33.05
N ARG A 18 -8.52 -4.29 -31.75
CA ARG A 18 -9.65 -4.35 -30.82
C ARG A 18 -10.12 -2.92 -30.52
N ALA A 19 -11.40 -2.67 -30.80
CA ALA A 19 -12.06 -1.41 -30.44
C ALA A 19 -12.05 -1.23 -28.93
N GLY A 20 -11.56 -0.08 -28.43
CA GLY A 20 -11.69 0.34 -27.04
C GLY A 20 -10.43 0.82 -26.33
N TRP A 21 -9.33 1.04 -27.04
CA TRP A 21 -8.12 1.62 -26.41
C TRP A 21 -8.30 3.13 -26.23
N LEU A 22 -8.50 3.57 -25.01
CA LEU A 22 -8.21 4.96 -24.69
C LEU A 22 -6.68 5.13 -24.70
N PRO A 23 -6.14 6.06 -25.49
CA PRO A 23 -4.71 6.36 -25.43
C PRO A 23 -4.38 6.77 -23.98
N SER A 24 -3.26 6.26 -23.43
CA SER A 24 -2.64 6.88 -22.25
C SER A 24 -2.60 8.37 -22.51
N PRO A 25 -3.08 9.26 -21.61
CA PRO A 25 -2.86 10.67 -21.79
C PRO A 25 -1.36 10.82 -22.05
N ALA A 26 -1.01 11.43 -23.16
CA ALA A 26 0.38 11.71 -23.47
C ALA A 26 1.00 12.29 -22.20
N VAL A 27 2.29 12.00 -21.93
CA VAL A 27 3.09 12.75 -20.96
C VAL A 27 3.14 14.19 -21.49
N GLY A 28 2.01 14.91 -21.33
CA GLY A 28 1.81 16.30 -21.70
C GLY A 28 2.25 17.14 -20.53
N ASP A 29 2.35 18.41 -20.77
CA ASP A 29 2.67 19.42 -19.78
C ASP A 29 1.91 19.17 -18.45
N LEU A 30 2.62 18.68 -17.42
CA LEU A 30 2.06 18.43 -16.09
C LEU A 30 1.97 19.73 -15.28
N ASP A 31 2.66 20.79 -15.71
CA ASP A 31 2.74 22.05 -14.98
C ASP A 31 1.39 22.76 -14.87
N GLY A 32 0.53 22.61 -15.88
CA GLY A 32 -0.83 23.14 -15.85
C GLY A 32 -1.87 22.24 -15.18
N ARG A 33 -1.49 21.05 -14.67
CA ARG A 33 -2.42 20.12 -14.04
C ARG A 33 -2.60 20.40 -12.56
N LEU A 34 -3.73 19.92 -12.03
CA LEU A 34 -4.12 20.10 -10.63
C LEU A 34 -3.09 19.50 -9.67
N ASN A 35 -2.73 20.29 -8.66
CA ASN A 35 -1.91 19.90 -7.53
C ASN A 35 -2.80 19.53 -6.33
N LEU A 36 -2.41 18.54 -5.52
CA LEU A 36 -3.19 18.10 -4.36
C LEU A 36 -3.40 19.22 -3.34
N ALA A 37 -2.36 20.00 -3.01
CA ALA A 37 -2.53 21.09 -2.04
C ALA A 37 -3.49 22.17 -2.56
N THR A 38 -3.45 22.50 -3.85
CA THR A 38 -4.39 23.44 -4.47
C THR A 38 -5.83 22.89 -4.45
N ALA A 39 -6.00 21.58 -4.70
CA ALA A 39 -7.31 20.94 -4.59
C ALA A 39 -7.86 20.99 -3.15
N TRP A 40 -7.02 20.67 -2.16
CA TRP A 40 -7.44 20.60 -0.76
C TRP A 40 -7.70 21.97 -0.16
N GLU A 41 -6.97 23.02 -0.56
CA GLU A 41 -7.30 24.40 -0.21
C GLU A 41 -8.69 24.80 -0.70
N ALA A 42 -9.05 24.45 -1.94
CA ALA A 42 -10.38 24.73 -2.48
C ALA A 42 -11.48 23.88 -1.81
N ILE A 43 -11.18 22.64 -1.43
CA ILE A 43 -12.09 21.80 -0.63
C ILE A 43 -12.31 22.42 0.75
N ALA A 44 -11.25 22.87 1.43
CA ALA A 44 -11.36 23.53 2.74
C ALA A 44 -12.22 24.81 2.69
N ASP A 45 -12.12 25.59 1.61
CA ASP A 45 -12.98 26.77 1.40
C ASP A 45 -14.44 26.38 1.23
N GLU A 46 -14.72 25.24 0.61
CA GLU A 46 -16.08 24.84 0.24
C GLU A 46 -16.80 24.03 1.33
N VAL A 47 -16.08 23.14 2.04
CA VAL A 47 -16.64 22.25 3.07
C VAL A 47 -15.93 22.40 4.42
N GLY A 48 -15.51 23.63 4.75
CA GLY A 48 -14.65 23.95 5.89
C GLY A 48 -15.10 23.41 7.24
N ASP A 49 -16.41 23.34 7.49
CA ASP A 49 -16.99 22.84 8.74
C ASP A 49 -17.07 21.30 8.81
N GLN A 50 -16.84 20.60 7.69
CA GLN A 50 -16.84 19.14 7.68
C GLN A 50 -15.57 18.61 8.36
N PRO A 51 -15.62 17.40 9.00
CA PRO A 51 -14.45 16.82 9.61
C PRO A 51 -13.44 16.35 8.53
N ALA A 52 -12.17 16.73 8.70
CA ALA A 52 -11.05 16.31 7.82
C ALA A 52 -10.29 15.13 8.43
N HIS A 53 -10.07 15.12 9.72
CA HIS A 53 -9.47 13.97 10.40
C HIS A 53 -9.94 13.81 11.84
N SER A 54 -9.71 12.59 12.39
CA SER A 54 -10.01 12.20 13.75
C SER A 54 -8.91 11.29 14.29
N ALA A 55 -8.47 11.53 15.52
CA ALA A 55 -7.58 10.65 16.26
C ALA A 55 -7.96 10.68 17.75
N ALA A 56 -8.01 9.53 18.42
CA ALA A 56 -8.36 9.43 19.84
C ALA A 56 -9.69 10.13 20.20
N GLY A 57 -10.65 10.19 19.27
CA GLY A 57 -11.93 10.88 19.47
C GLY A 57 -11.89 12.40 19.32
N VAL A 58 -10.74 12.99 19.05
CA VAL A 58 -10.59 14.42 18.73
C VAL A 58 -10.70 14.60 17.23
N ARG A 59 -11.61 15.45 16.79
CA ARG A 59 -11.86 15.75 15.38
C ARG A 59 -11.38 17.15 15.04
N SER A 60 -10.80 17.30 13.85
CA SER A 60 -10.49 18.59 13.24
C SER A 60 -11.29 18.77 11.96
N SER A 61 -11.78 19.99 11.75
CA SER A 61 -12.48 20.40 10.54
C SER A 61 -11.51 20.60 9.37
N TRP A 62 -12.04 20.71 8.16
CA TRP A 62 -11.26 21.05 6.98
C TRP A 62 -10.60 22.43 7.10
N THR A 63 -11.29 23.41 7.71
CA THR A 63 -10.70 24.73 7.98
C THR A 63 -9.52 24.63 8.93
N GLU A 64 -9.64 23.87 10.04
CA GLU A 64 -8.54 23.67 10.98
C GLU A 64 -7.39 22.90 10.37
N PHE A 65 -7.67 21.85 9.58
CA PHE A 65 -6.66 21.07 8.88
C PHE A 65 -5.85 21.95 7.89
N ASP A 66 -6.54 22.82 7.13
CA ASP A 66 -5.88 23.73 6.18
C ASP A 66 -5.04 24.79 6.90
N ASP A 67 -5.55 25.42 7.97
CA ASP A 67 -4.81 26.40 8.77
C ASP A 67 -3.57 25.80 9.42
N ARG A 68 -3.69 24.64 10.06
CA ARG A 68 -2.57 23.95 10.70
C ARG A 68 -1.49 23.58 9.68
N ALA A 69 -1.88 23.03 8.53
CA ALA A 69 -0.95 22.73 7.45
C ALA A 69 -0.30 24.01 6.87
N ALA A 70 -1.03 25.13 6.79
CA ALA A 70 -0.48 26.40 6.34
C ALA A 70 0.54 26.98 7.33
N ARG A 71 0.32 26.83 8.65
CA ARG A 71 1.28 27.24 9.69
C ARG A 71 2.55 26.39 9.68
N LEU A 72 2.41 25.07 9.56
CA LEU A 72 3.57 24.18 9.39
C LEU A 72 4.33 24.52 8.10
N ALA A 73 3.65 24.86 7.02
CA ALA A 73 4.27 25.33 5.78
C ALA A 73 5.02 26.67 5.99
N GLY A 74 4.46 27.57 6.81
CA GLY A 74 5.14 28.80 7.25
C GLY A 74 6.45 28.51 7.97
N THR A 75 6.42 27.56 8.91
CA THR A 75 7.62 27.08 9.61
C THR A 75 8.63 26.50 8.62
N LEU A 76 8.23 25.57 7.75
CA LEU A 76 9.14 25.00 6.74
C LEU A 76 9.79 26.09 5.87
N THR A 77 9.00 27.09 5.46
CA THR A 77 9.49 28.22 4.67
C THR A 77 10.49 29.08 5.45
N SER A 78 10.29 29.29 6.76
CA SER A 78 11.21 30.05 7.61
C SER A 78 12.59 29.38 7.74
N TYR A 79 12.64 28.07 7.62
CA TYR A 79 13.88 27.29 7.52
C TYR A 79 14.43 27.18 6.10
N GLY A 80 13.85 27.90 5.14
CA GLY A 80 14.30 27.96 3.75
C GLY A 80 13.94 26.74 2.92
N LEU A 81 12.88 26.01 3.27
CA LEU A 81 12.31 24.97 2.43
C LEU A 81 11.33 25.59 1.42
N GLY A 82 11.24 24.97 0.24
CA GLY A 82 10.40 25.43 -0.86
C GLY A 82 10.27 24.36 -1.95
N PRO A 83 10.09 24.77 -3.21
CA PRO A 83 10.00 23.84 -4.33
C PRO A 83 11.15 22.82 -4.32
N ASP A 84 10.81 21.55 -4.56
CA ASP A 84 11.73 20.41 -4.58
C ASP A 84 12.42 20.05 -3.25
N SER A 85 12.20 20.79 -2.14
CA SER A 85 12.67 20.38 -0.82
C SER A 85 12.03 19.06 -0.39
N LYS A 86 12.79 18.16 0.25
CA LYS A 86 12.28 16.89 0.73
C LYS A 86 12.13 16.92 2.24
N VAL A 87 10.97 16.44 2.71
CA VAL A 87 10.63 16.41 4.13
C VAL A 87 10.36 14.98 4.55
N ALA A 88 11.18 14.45 5.44
CA ALA A 88 11.03 13.10 5.98
C ALA A 88 9.89 13.05 7.02
N LEU A 89 8.99 12.08 6.89
CA LEU A 89 7.90 11.82 7.83
C LEU A 89 8.19 10.54 8.61
N PHE A 90 8.82 10.68 9.78
CA PHE A 90 9.20 9.58 10.68
C PHE A 90 8.19 9.49 11.83
N LEU A 91 6.92 9.25 11.46
CA LEU A 91 5.75 9.37 12.30
C LEU A 91 4.94 8.08 12.33
N TYR A 92 4.22 7.85 13.43
CA TYR A 92 3.11 6.91 13.48
C TYR A 92 1.85 7.50 12.81
N ASN A 93 0.77 6.70 12.74
CA ASN A 93 -0.53 7.24 12.39
C ASN A 93 -0.99 8.24 13.45
N GLY A 94 -1.55 9.35 13.01
CA GLY A 94 -2.04 10.45 13.83
C GLY A 94 -2.48 11.58 12.91
N CYS A 95 -3.08 12.63 13.45
CA CYS A 95 -3.46 13.82 12.69
C CYS A 95 -2.22 14.53 12.13
N GLU A 96 -1.10 14.45 12.81
CA GLU A 96 0.16 15.12 12.47
C GLU A 96 0.78 14.58 11.16
N TYR A 97 0.51 13.29 10.83
CA TYR A 97 1.03 12.70 9.59
C TYR A 97 0.43 13.39 8.35
N PRO A 98 -0.91 13.47 8.15
CA PRO A 98 -1.48 14.18 7.00
C PRO A 98 -1.27 15.70 7.08
N GLU A 99 -1.17 16.31 8.27
CA GLU A 99 -0.86 17.74 8.41
C GLU A 99 0.57 18.06 7.91
N ALA A 100 1.57 17.28 8.32
CA ALA A 100 2.95 17.43 7.85
C ALA A 100 3.10 17.14 6.34
N GLN A 101 2.36 16.13 5.83
CA GLN A 101 2.31 15.82 4.40
C GLN A 101 1.71 16.98 3.61
N TYR A 102 0.58 17.53 4.06
CA TYR A 102 -0.09 18.65 3.41
C TYR A 102 0.75 19.92 3.47
N ALA A 103 1.38 20.23 4.61
CA ALA A 103 2.31 21.34 4.76
C ALA A 103 3.47 21.25 3.75
N THR A 104 4.00 20.05 3.55
CA THR A 104 5.05 19.80 2.56
C THR A 104 4.55 20.03 1.14
N PHE A 105 3.36 19.60 0.80
CA PHE A 105 2.73 19.89 -0.50
C PHE A 105 2.49 21.42 -0.68
N LYS A 106 2.10 22.14 0.40
CA LYS A 106 1.88 23.58 0.35
C LYS A 106 3.14 24.34 -0.06
N VAL A 107 4.32 23.96 0.42
CA VAL A 107 5.61 24.57 0.04
C VAL A 107 6.15 24.07 -1.30
N ARG A 108 5.41 23.21 -2.03
CA ARG A 108 5.86 22.50 -3.24
C ARG A 108 7.03 21.54 -2.99
N GLY A 109 7.14 21.06 -1.76
CA GLY A 109 8.11 20.03 -1.37
C GLY A 109 7.58 18.63 -1.62
N ALA A 110 8.47 17.64 -1.54
CA ALA A 110 8.14 16.22 -1.63
C ALA A 110 8.22 15.57 -0.24
N PRO A 111 7.09 15.19 0.37
CA PRO A 111 7.13 14.39 1.58
C PRO A 111 7.65 12.99 1.26
N ALA A 112 8.54 12.48 2.12
CA ALA A 112 9.13 11.16 2.04
C ALA A 112 8.74 10.34 3.28
N ASN A 113 8.00 9.26 3.11
CA ASN A 113 7.66 8.38 4.21
C ASN A 113 8.91 7.68 4.74
N VAL A 114 9.06 7.64 6.06
CA VAL A 114 10.13 6.90 6.74
C VAL A 114 9.48 5.86 7.64
N ASN A 115 9.89 4.61 7.49
CA ASN A 115 9.38 3.56 8.35
C ASN A 115 9.86 3.79 9.79
N TYR A 116 8.91 4.00 10.72
CA TYR A 116 9.18 4.25 12.15
C TYR A 116 9.94 3.12 12.85
N ARG A 117 10.18 1.99 12.19
CA ARG A 117 10.99 0.89 12.70
C ARG A 117 12.46 0.98 12.30
N TYR A 118 12.81 1.84 11.35
CA TYR A 118 14.21 2.04 10.96
C TYR A 118 15.04 2.58 12.10
N THR A 119 16.27 2.11 12.18
CA THR A 119 17.25 2.49 13.20
C THR A 119 18.60 2.74 12.56
N GLY A 120 19.43 3.54 13.21
CA GLY A 120 20.83 3.70 12.87
C GLY A 120 21.07 3.93 11.37
N ASP A 121 21.71 2.97 10.70
CA ASP A 121 22.12 3.11 9.32
C ASP A 121 20.96 3.17 8.32
N GLU A 122 19.83 2.53 8.61
CA GLU A 122 18.65 2.58 7.75
C GLU A 122 18.03 3.98 7.73
N LEU A 123 17.88 4.60 8.91
CA LEU A 123 17.36 5.97 9.02
C LEU A 123 18.32 6.97 8.35
N ALA A 124 19.63 6.88 8.64
CA ALA A 124 20.61 7.75 8.02
C ALA A 124 20.64 7.60 6.49
N TYR A 125 20.52 6.36 6.00
CA TYR A 125 20.43 6.10 4.56
C TYR A 125 19.22 6.78 3.93
N ILE A 126 18.03 6.66 4.54
CA ILE A 126 16.82 7.29 3.97
C ILE A 126 16.97 8.81 3.92
N LEU A 127 17.46 9.44 5.01
CA LEU A 127 17.64 10.89 5.08
C LEU A 127 18.63 11.38 4.01
N ASP A 128 19.72 10.65 3.80
CA ASP A 128 20.73 10.96 2.77
C ASP A 128 20.20 10.68 1.36
N ASN A 129 19.62 9.50 1.14
CA ASN A 129 19.11 9.11 -0.18
C ASN A 129 17.99 10.04 -0.66
N ALA A 130 17.10 10.47 0.25
CA ALA A 130 16.01 11.40 -0.06
C ALA A 130 16.47 12.83 -0.29
N ASP A 131 17.71 13.20 0.06
CA ASP A 131 18.12 14.61 0.23
C ASP A 131 17.17 15.34 1.19
N ALA A 132 16.78 14.69 2.30
CA ALA A 132 15.82 15.27 3.23
C ALA A 132 16.38 16.54 3.88
N GLU A 133 15.66 17.66 3.75
CA GLU A 133 16.04 18.94 4.33
C GLU A 133 15.36 19.20 5.67
N ALA A 134 14.26 18.49 5.97
CA ALA A 134 13.59 18.52 7.26
C ALA A 134 13.08 17.14 7.62
N ILE A 135 12.84 16.93 8.90
CA ILE A 135 12.23 15.72 9.45
C ILE A 135 11.16 16.07 10.48
N PHE A 136 9.97 15.49 10.33
CA PHE A 136 9.00 15.36 11.42
C PHE A 136 9.18 13.99 12.06
N PHE A 137 9.28 13.92 13.38
CA PHE A 137 9.48 12.66 14.09
C PHE A 137 8.67 12.58 15.38
N ASP A 138 8.15 11.38 15.68
CA ASP A 138 7.46 11.13 16.95
C ASP A 138 8.45 11.17 18.13
N TYR A 139 8.09 11.79 19.24
CA TYR A 139 8.95 11.97 20.42
C TYR A 139 9.55 10.66 20.96
N THR A 140 8.86 9.53 20.80
CA THR A 140 9.39 8.22 21.22
C THR A 140 10.47 7.67 20.30
N LEU A 141 10.72 8.34 19.17
CA LEU A 141 11.77 8.01 18.21
C LEU A 141 12.99 8.94 18.32
N ILE A 142 13.01 9.80 19.34
CA ILE A 142 14.05 10.83 19.57
C ILE A 142 15.46 10.23 19.59
N ASP A 143 15.67 9.11 20.30
CA ASP A 143 16.99 8.45 20.41
C ASP A 143 17.51 8.00 19.03
N ARG A 144 16.60 7.60 18.12
CA ARG A 144 16.95 7.16 16.76
C ARG A 144 17.38 8.34 15.88
N VAL A 145 16.70 9.48 16.03
CA VAL A 145 17.05 10.71 15.31
C VAL A 145 18.36 11.28 15.86
N ASP A 146 18.53 11.33 17.17
CA ASP A 146 19.75 11.82 17.82
C ASP A 146 20.99 11.01 17.39
N ALA A 147 20.86 9.68 17.31
CA ALA A 147 21.94 8.79 16.90
C ALA A 147 22.45 9.04 15.46
N VAL A 148 21.62 9.65 14.59
CA VAL A 148 21.95 9.86 13.18
C VAL A 148 22.09 11.32 12.77
N ARG A 149 21.53 12.29 13.50
CA ARG A 149 21.50 13.71 13.12
C ARG A 149 22.89 14.31 12.84
N ALA A 150 23.91 13.90 13.58
CA ALA A 150 25.29 14.33 13.35
C ALA A 150 25.83 13.88 11.97
N ARG A 151 25.25 12.81 11.40
CA ARG A 151 25.57 12.30 10.05
C ARG A 151 24.77 13.02 8.95
N CYS A 152 23.76 13.80 9.33
CA CYS A 152 22.86 14.51 8.42
C CYS A 152 22.90 16.05 8.67
N PRO A 153 24.08 16.71 8.58
CA PRO A 153 24.25 18.12 8.93
C PRO A 153 23.52 19.08 7.97
N TRP A 154 22.97 18.55 6.88
CA TRP A 154 22.16 19.33 5.91
C TRP A 154 20.69 19.46 6.31
N LEU A 155 20.21 18.73 7.35
CA LEU A 155 18.87 18.91 7.89
C LEU A 155 18.73 20.31 8.48
N LYS A 156 17.80 21.08 7.93
CA LYS A 156 17.54 22.47 8.31
C LYS A 156 16.53 22.60 9.45
N ALA A 157 15.54 21.68 9.49
CA ALA A 157 14.50 21.67 10.51
C ALA A 157 14.26 20.24 11.02
N MET A 158 14.18 20.10 12.34
CA MET A 158 13.83 18.85 13.03
C MET A 158 12.64 19.16 13.94
N ILE A 159 11.46 18.62 13.62
CA ILE A 159 10.19 18.94 14.26
C ILE A 159 9.73 17.71 15.05
N GLN A 160 9.71 17.84 16.38
CA GLN A 160 9.29 16.78 17.29
C GLN A 160 7.78 16.83 17.50
N VAL A 161 7.11 15.69 17.27
CA VAL A 161 5.67 15.51 17.44
C VAL A 161 5.41 14.78 18.74
N GLY A 162 4.57 15.35 19.60
CA GLY A 162 4.18 14.78 20.90
C GLY A 162 5.26 14.89 21.97
N GLY A 163 4.99 14.31 23.14
CA GLY A 163 5.77 14.48 24.36
C GLY A 163 5.31 15.70 25.17
N GLU A 164 5.77 15.78 26.41
CA GLU A 164 5.56 16.96 27.24
C GLU A 164 6.55 18.07 26.83
N PRO A 165 6.32 19.33 27.16
CA PRO A 165 7.23 20.43 26.80
C PRO A 165 8.70 20.20 27.22
N ASP A 166 8.92 19.53 28.35
CA ASP A 166 10.26 19.19 28.85
C ASP A 166 10.92 18.02 28.11
N ASP A 167 10.16 17.27 27.30
CA ASP A 167 10.65 16.16 26.48
C ASP A 167 11.17 16.61 25.10
N VAL A 168 11.04 17.90 24.77
CA VAL A 168 11.51 18.42 23.48
C VAL A 168 13.03 18.52 23.50
N ALA A 169 13.67 17.90 22.50
CA ALA A 169 15.12 17.94 22.40
C ALA A 169 15.63 19.37 22.12
N ASP A 170 16.74 19.76 22.75
CA ASP A 170 17.36 21.08 22.56
C ASP A 170 17.71 21.41 21.09
N TRP A 171 17.83 20.40 20.25
CA TRP A 171 18.15 20.51 18.82
C TRP A 171 16.93 20.43 17.90
N ALA A 172 15.74 20.28 18.44
CA ALA A 172 14.48 20.22 17.71
C ALA A 172 13.55 21.36 18.15
N ILE A 173 12.54 21.63 17.35
CA ILE A 173 11.39 22.45 17.74
C ILE A 173 10.19 21.55 17.99
N SER A 174 9.34 21.93 18.94
CA SER A 174 8.10 21.21 19.17
C SER A 174 7.12 21.42 18.02
N TYR A 175 6.21 20.46 17.83
CA TYR A 175 5.14 20.57 16.86
C TYR A 175 4.24 21.80 17.12
N ASP A 176 3.96 22.09 18.41
CA ASP A 176 3.16 23.24 18.81
C ASP A 176 3.88 24.58 18.53
N GLU A 177 5.20 24.61 18.72
CA GLU A 177 6.00 25.78 18.31
C GLU A 177 5.98 25.96 16.79
N ALA A 178 6.08 24.87 16.05
CA ALA A 178 5.97 24.91 14.58
C ALA A 178 4.59 25.40 14.12
N LEU A 179 3.52 25.10 14.85
CA LEU A 179 2.16 25.61 14.60
C LEU A 179 1.95 27.07 15.02
N ALA A 180 2.85 27.66 15.79
CA ALA A 180 2.75 29.06 16.19
C ALA A 180 3.21 30.04 15.09
N ALA A 181 3.80 29.54 14.00
CA ALA A 181 4.18 30.36 12.85
C ALA A 181 2.96 30.98 12.14
N ASP A 182 3.19 32.12 11.46
CA ASP A 182 2.19 32.67 10.56
C ASP A 182 1.88 31.68 9.42
N PRO A 183 0.61 31.55 9.02
CA PRO A 183 0.25 30.64 7.93
C PRO A 183 0.88 31.10 6.62
N MET A 184 1.48 30.16 5.88
CA MET A 184 2.00 30.42 4.55
C MET A 184 0.86 30.85 3.61
N PRO A 185 1.03 31.94 2.84
CA PRO A 185 0.03 32.34 1.84
C PRO A 185 -0.07 31.27 0.73
N ARG A 186 -1.24 31.19 0.11
CA ARG A 186 -1.44 30.33 -1.07
C ARG A 186 -0.56 30.79 -2.23
N ILE A 187 0.01 29.84 -2.93
CA ILE A 187 0.89 30.06 -4.07
C ILE A 187 0.45 29.19 -5.25
N ASP A 188 0.91 29.53 -6.45
CA ASP A 188 0.76 28.69 -7.63
C ASP A 188 1.60 27.43 -7.49
N ARG A 189 0.99 26.27 -7.78
CA ARG A 189 1.63 24.94 -7.71
C ARG A 189 1.44 24.18 -9.01
N SER A 190 2.26 23.16 -9.20
CA SER A 190 2.28 22.35 -10.40
C SER A 190 1.77 20.92 -10.13
N GLY A 191 1.11 20.32 -11.10
CA GLY A 191 0.82 18.89 -11.08
C GLY A 191 2.07 18.02 -11.17
N SER A 192 3.24 18.60 -11.52
CA SER A 192 4.55 17.92 -11.52
C SER A 192 5.23 17.89 -10.15
N ASP A 193 4.69 18.59 -9.12
CA ASP A 193 5.19 18.49 -7.74
C ASP A 193 5.10 17.02 -7.27
N LEU A 194 6.02 16.61 -6.38
CA LEU A 194 6.26 15.19 -6.10
C LEU A 194 5.81 14.73 -4.71
N TRP A 195 5.49 13.47 -4.63
CA TRP A 195 5.44 12.66 -3.42
C TRP A 195 6.41 11.48 -3.55
N PHE A 196 7.22 11.23 -2.53
CA PHE A 196 8.15 10.10 -2.47
C PHE A 196 7.55 8.98 -1.64
N LEU A 197 7.32 7.82 -2.25
CA LEU A 197 6.88 6.62 -1.56
C LEU A 197 8.06 5.64 -1.45
N TYR A 198 8.74 5.66 -0.29
CA TYR A 198 9.80 4.69 0.00
C TYR A 198 9.23 3.30 0.24
N THR A 199 9.83 2.32 -0.38
CA THR A 199 9.43 0.92 -0.24
C THR A 199 10.62 0.07 0.17
N GLY A 200 10.41 -0.80 1.16
CA GLY A 200 11.37 -1.85 1.48
C GLY A 200 11.36 -2.88 0.34
N GLY A 201 12.43 -2.93 -0.44
CA GLY A 201 12.61 -4.00 -1.41
C GLY A 201 12.94 -5.32 -0.69
N THR A 202 12.51 -6.46 -1.26
CA THR A 202 12.86 -7.80 -0.74
C THR A 202 14.36 -8.11 -0.86
N THR A 203 15.14 -7.28 -1.55
CA THR A 203 16.53 -7.57 -1.96
C THR A 203 17.50 -6.41 -1.78
N GLY A 204 17.21 -5.39 -0.95
CA GLY A 204 18.14 -4.27 -0.78
C GLY A 204 17.61 -3.12 0.06
N MET A 205 18.37 -2.02 0.09
CA MET A 205 17.98 -0.78 0.78
C MET A 205 16.71 -0.20 0.16
N PRO A 206 15.86 0.46 0.97
CA PRO A 206 14.62 1.07 0.49
C PRO A 206 14.86 2.09 -0.62
N LYS A 207 13.94 2.15 -1.59
CA LYS A 207 14.00 3.07 -2.73
C LYS A 207 12.75 3.93 -2.79
N ALA A 208 12.91 5.20 -3.15
CA ALA A 208 11.79 6.13 -3.33
C ALA A 208 11.17 5.95 -4.71
N VAL A 209 9.91 5.60 -4.77
CA VAL A 209 9.08 5.73 -5.97
C VAL A 209 8.54 7.16 -6.00
N MET A 210 8.84 7.90 -7.07
CA MET A 210 8.44 9.29 -7.25
C MET A 210 7.08 9.36 -7.96
N TRP A 211 6.07 9.87 -7.27
CA TRP A 211 4.77 10.15 -7.86
C TRP A 211 4.59 11.66 -8.04
N ASP A 212 4.31 12.10 -9.26
CA ASP A 212 3.80 13.45 -9.47
C ASP A 212 2.31 13.54 -9.09
N HIS A 213 1.86 14.73 -8.67
CA HIS A 213 0.51 14.94 -8.18
C HIS A 213 -0.57 14.65 -9.23
N ALA A 214 -0.28 14.92 -10.52
CA ALA A 214 -1.23 14.68 -11.60
C ALA A 214 -1.49 13.19 -11.84
N ASN A 215 -0.44 12.35 -11.84
CA ASN A 215 -0.59 10.91 -11.93
C ASN A 215 -1.12 10.31 -10.64
N LEU A 216 -0.77 10.88 -9.49
CA LEU A 216 -1.31 10.47 -8.21
C LEU A 216 -2.83 10.67 -8.14
N LEU A 217 -3.36 11.80 -8.61
CA LEU A 217 -4.81 12.02 -8.81
C LEU A 217 -5.40 10.98 -9.79
N GLY A 218 -4.66 10.62 -10.84
CA GLY A 218 -5.08 9.56 -11.78
C GLY A 218 -5.30 8.20 -11.09
N THR A 219 -4.51 7.88 -10.05
CA THR A 219 -4.71 6.62 -9.28
C THR A 219 -6.06 6.54 -8.60
N MET A 220 -6.70 7.69 -8.36
CA MET A 220 -7.96 7.80 -7.63
C MET A 220 -9.20 7.65 -8.54
N GLU A 221 -9.04 7.49 -9.85
CA GLU A 221 -10.16 7.45 -10.81
C GLU A 221 -11.27 6.49 -10.39
N ALA A 222 -10.91 5.27 -9.97
CA ALA A 222 -11.87 4.28 -9.50
C ALA A 222 -12.67 4.72 -8.28
N THR A 223 -12.16 5.64 -7.46
CA THR A 223 -12.82 6.14 -6.24
C THR A 223 -13.85 7.21 -6.54
N PHE A 224 -13.75 7.92 -7.68
CA PHE A 224 -14.72 8.94 -8.12
C PHE A 224 -15.96 8.32 -8.81
N ARG A 225 -15.80 7.17 -9.48
CA ARG A 225 -16.89 6.50 -10.22
C ARG A 225 -18.15 6.20 -9.39
N PRO A 226 -18.08 5.73 -8.11
CA PRO A 226 -19.26 5.51 -7.27
C PRO A 226 -20.09 6.78 -7.01
N PHE A 227 -19.46 7.95 -7.08
CA PHE A 227 -20.11 9.25 -6.95
C PHE A 227 -20.65 9.79 -8.27
N ARG A 228 -20.39 9.11 -9.40
CA ARG A 228 -20.65 9.55 -10.78
C ARG A 228 -19.84 10.79 -11.16
N GLU A 229 -18.67 10.92 -10.57
CA GLU A 229 -17.73 12.02 -10.81
C GLU A 229 -16.50 11.48 -11.59
N SER A 230 -15.79 12.41 -12.20
CA SER A 230 -14.47 12.17 -12.79
C SER A 230 -13.40 12.76 -11.88
N VAL A 231 -12.15 12.35 -12.07
CA VAL A 231 -11.00 12.98 -11.40
C VAL A 231 -11.01 14.47 -11.71
N PRO A 232 -10.97 15.36 -10.69
CA PRO A 232 -10.98 16.80 -10.92
C PRO A 232 -9.71 17.24 -11.65
N THR A 233 -9.85 18.19 -12.56
CA THR A 233 -8.76 18.80 -13.32
C THR A 233 -8.47 20.22 -12.87
N THR A 234 -9.41 20.83 -12.10
CA THR A 234 -9.29 22.17 -11.54
C THR A 234 -9.66 22.19 -10.07
N ALA A 235 -9.18 23.20 -9.34
CA ALA A 235 -9.55 23.44 -7.94
C ALA A 235 -11.06 23.59 -7.75
N ALA A 236 -11.74 24.31 -8.66
CA ALA A 236 -13.17 24.51 -8.61
C ALA A 236 -13.96 23.20 -8.80
N GLU A 237 -13.49 22.31 -9.66
CA GLU A 237 -14.07 20.97 -9.80
C GLU A 237 -13.90 20.14 -8.52
N ALA A 238 -12.72 20.16 -7.89
CA ALA A 238 -12.45 19.47 -6.63
C ALA A 238 -13.40 19.97 -5.52
N ALA A 239 -13.51 21.27 -5.33
CA ALA A 239 -14.44 21.90 -4.38
C ALA A 239 -15.90 21.50 -4.66
N GLY A 240 -16.33 21.58 -5.91
CA GLY A 240 -17.71 21.23 -6.32
C GLY A 240 -18.02 19.74 -6.08
N ILE A 241 -17.07 18.84 -6.29
CA ILE A 241 -17.24 17.40 -5.97
C ILE A 241 -17.41 17.23 -4.47
N ALA A 242 -16.51 17.81 -3.64
CA ALA A 242 -16.59 17.72 -2.19
C ALA A 242 -17.94 18.23 -1.65
N ARG A 243 -18.46 19.36 -2.17
CA ARG A 243 -19.78 19.87 -1.83
C ARG A 243 -20.90 18.89 -2.18
N ARG A 244 -20.90 18.33 -3.40
CA ARG A 244 -21.94 17.37 -3.81
C ARG A 244 -21.91 16.07 -3.00
N VAL A 245 -20.71 15.62 -2.61
CA VAL A 245 -20.54 14.44 -1.75
C VAL A 245 -21.09 14.71 -0.36
N ALA A 246 -20.80 15.89 0.22
CA ALA A 246 -21.29 16.33 1.51
C ALA A 246 -22.82 16.51 1.51
N ASP A 247 -23.39 17.23 0.53
CA ASP A 247 -24.83 17.46 0.41
C ASP A 247 -25.63 16.16 0.26
N ALA A 248 -25.02 15.13 -0.33
CA ALA A 248 -25.61 13.80 -0.44
C ALA A 248 -25.41 12.92 0.80
N SER A 249 -24.72 13.39 1.84
CA SER A 249 -24.32 12.63 3.04
C SER A 249 -23.62 11.30 2.67
N ARG A 250 -22.67 11.40 1.73
CA ARG A 250 -21.93 10.27 1.18
C ARG A 250 -20.44 10.35 1.43
N GLU A 251 -20.03 11.18 2.38
CA GLU A 251 -18.62 11.40 2.73
C GLU A 251 -17.94 10.08 3.04
N ILE A 252 -16.72 9.95 2.54
CA ILE A 252 -15.84 8.86 2.90
C ILE A 252 -15.22 9.19 4.26
N ARG A 253 -15.48 8.35 5.25
CA ARG A 253 -14.82 8.39 6.56
C ARG A 253 -13.96 7.15 6.65
N GLN A 254 -12.67 7.35 6.35
CA GLN A 254 -11.72 6.25 6.27
C GLN A 254 -11.02 6.04 7.61
N LEU A 255 -11.10 4.84 8.16
CA LEU A 255 -10.23 4.39 9.25
C LEU A 255 -8.97 3.74 8.68
N CYS A 256 -7.83 4.36 8.98
CA CYS A 256 -6.52 3.88 8.56
C CYS A 256 -5.99 2.84 9.57
N ALA A 257 -6.45 1.59 9.46
CA ALA A 257 -5.93 0.52 10.32
C ALA A 257 -4.48 0.15 9.94
N ALA A 258 -4.15 0.16 8.65
CA ALA A 258 -2.77 0.04 8.18
C ALA A 258 -2.02 1.40 8.28
N PRO A 259 -0.67 1.40 8.38
CA PRO A 259 0.09 2.63 8.46
C PRO A 259 -0.07 3.55 7.24
N LEU A 260 -0.24 4.86 7.49
CA LEU A 260 -0.32 5.91 6.45
C LEU A 260 0.96 6.03 5.63
N MET A 261 2.11 5.66 6.20
CA MET A 261 3.39 5.65 5.50
C MET A 261 3.46 4.60 4.38
N HIS A 262 2.51 3.67 4.30
CA HIS A 262 2.43 2.66 3.25
C HIS A 262 1.31 2.97 2.26
N GLY A 263 1.51 2.58 0.99
CA GLY A 263 0.53 2.78 -0.07
C GLY A 263 -0.86 2.22 0.23
N THR A 264 -0.96 1.17 1.05
CA THR A 264 -2.23 0.54 1.45
C THR A 264 -3.20 1.49 2.15
N SER A 265 -2.74 2.36 3.05
CA SER A 265 -3.58 3.41 3.66
C SER A 265 -3.29 4.79 3.09
N GLY A 266 -2.04 5.08 2.69
CA GLY A 266 -1.64 6.40 2.23
C GLY A 266 -2.33 6.81 0.93
N ILE A 267 -2.37 5.96 -0.10
CA ILE A 267 -3.01 6.29 -1.39
C ILE A 267 -4.53 6.43 -1.25
N PRO A 268 -5.26 5.47 -0.61
CA PRO A 268 -6.67 5.69 -0.30
C PRO A 268 -6.91 6.91 0.60
N GLY A 269 -5.98 7.24 1.51
CA GLY A 269 -6.05 8.44 2.34
C GLY A 269 -6.03 9.72 1.52
N LEU A 270 -5.09 9.83 0.58
CA LEU A 270 -5.06 10.94 -0.37
C LEU A 270 -6.36 11.04 -1.19
N ALA A 271 -6.91 9.90 -1.62
CA ALA A 271 -8.18 9.86 -2.34
C ALA A 271 -9.34 10.34 -1.44
N THR A 272 -9.41 9.87 -0.19
CA THR A 272 -10.42 10.30 0.78
C THR A 272 -10.41 11.81 0.98
N LEU A 273 -9.23 12.40 1.18
CA LEU A 273 -9.08 13.85 1.30
C LEU A 273 -9.48 14.57 -0.01
N SER A 274 -9.16 14.01 -1.17
CA SER A 274 -9.51 14.59 -2.47
C SER A 274 -11.02 14.56 -2.78
N HIS A 275 -11.82 13.85 -1.97
CA HIS A 275 -13.28 13.88 -2.01
C HIS A 275 -13.89 14.79 -0.92
N GLY A 276 -13.09 15.48 -0.11
CA GLY A 276 -13.56 16.21 1.06
C GLY A 276 -13.98 15.31 2.23
N GLY A 277 -13.48 14.08 2.26
CA GLY A 277 -13.74 13.09 3.31
C GLY A 277 -12.85 13.26 4.55
N MET A 278 -12.98 12.32 5.49
CA MET A 278 -12.31 12.31 6.79
C MET A 278 -11.37 11.12 6.91
N LEU A 279 -10.14 11.36 7.38
CA LEU A 279 -9.23 10.32 7.85
C LEU A 279 -9.39 10.12 9.35
N SER A 280 -9.54 8.87 9.79
CA SER A 280 -9.51 8.49 11.19
C SER A 280 -8.34 7.55 11.45
N THR A 281 -7.69 7.68 12.60
CA THR A 281 -6.56 6.86 13.01
C THR A 281 -6.77 6.32 14.41
N LEU A 282 -6.22 5.13 14.69
CA LEU A 282 -6.20 4.54 16.02
C LEU A 282 -5.19 5.28 16.90
N SER A 283 -5.48 5.36 18.19
CA SER A 283 -4.59 5.96 19.20
C SER A 283 -3.45 5.02 19.60
N ASN A 284 -3.74 3.70 19.59
CA ASN A 284 -2.75 2.70 19.91
C ASN A 284 -1.74 2.55 18.77
N ARG A 285 -0.45 2.53 19.09
CA ARG A 285 0.62 2.30 18.11
C ARG A 285 0.65 0.88 17.57
N ASN A 286 0.15 -0.07 18.35
CA ASN A 286 -0.09 -1.44 17.91
C ASN A 286 -1.55 -1.56 17.50
N PHE A 287 -1.81 -2.40 16.48
CA PHE A 287 -3.17 -2.67 16.04
C PHE A 287 -4.02 -3.25 17.17
N ASP A 288 -5.13 -2.61 17.46
CA ASP A 288 -6.12 -2.99 18.48
C ASP A 288 -7.49 -3.07 17.81
N ALA A 289 -8.01 -4.28 17.67
CA ALA A 289 -9.29 -4.52 17.00
C ALA A 289 -10.49 -4.02 17.83
N ASP A 290 -10.39 -4.01 19.16
CA ASP A 290 -11.46 -3.50 20.01
C ASP A 290 -11.55 -1.96 19.91
N GLU A 291 -10.40 -1.27 19.82
CA GLU A 291 -10.35 0.16 19.51
C GLU A 291 -10.89 0.44 18.10
N LEU A 292 -10.51 -0.37 17.12
CA LEU A 292 -10.98 -0.23 15.73
C LEU A 292 -12.50 -0.22 15.67
N TRP A 293 -13.16 -1.20 16.29
CA TRP A 293 -14.62 -1.30 16.24
C TRP A 293 -15.33 -0.17 17.01
N ARG A 294 -14.76 0.25 18.14
CA ARG A 294 -15.25 1.45 18.84
C ARG A 294 -15.16 2.70 17.96
N THR A 295 -14.04 2.86 17.23
CA THR A 295 -13.85 3.98 16.31
C THR A 295 -14.83 3.94 15.15
N VAL A 296 -15.15 2.74 14.63
CA VAL A 296 -16.21 2.58 13.61
C VAL A 296 -17.53 3.16 14.10
N GLU A 297 -17.93 2.81 15.31
CA GLU A 297 -19.19 3.30 15.91
C GLU A 297 -19.14 4.80 16.21
N THR A 298 -18.07 5.28 16.90
CA THR A 298 -18.02 6.68 17.39
C THR A 298 -17.81 7.70 16.26
N ASP A 299 -17.03 7.33 15.25
CA ASP A 299 -16.72 8.23 14.14
C ASP A 299 -17.62 8.03 12.92
N GLY A 300 -18.47 7.00 12.94
CA GLY A 300 -19.35 6.66 11.83
C GLY A 300 -18.53 6.29 10.59
N ILE A 301 -17.51 5.45 10.77
CA ILE A 301 -16.57 5.04 9.71
C ILE A 301 -17.32 4.33 8.58
N THR A 302 -17.04 4.74 7.35
CA THR A 302 -17.64 4.15 6.15
C THR A 302 -16.70 3.21 5.40
N MET A 303 -15.37 3.36 5.61
CA MET A 303 -14.34 2.58 4.96
C MET A 303 -13.19 2.27 5.93
N ILE A 304 -12.70 1.04 5.92
CA ILE A 304 -11.47 0.63 6.64
C ILE A 304 -10.43 0.22 5.62
N THR A 305 -9.19 0.71 5.74
CA THR A 305 -8.02 0.22 5.01
C THR A 305 -7.17 -0.68 5.89
N MET A 306 -6.89 -1.89 5.41
CA MET A 306 -6.25 -2.95 6.18
C MET A 306 -5.32 -3.83 5.32
N VAL A 307 -4.66 -4.81 5.94
CA VAL A 307 -3.71 -5.71 5.29
C VAL A 307 -4.10 -7.17 5.55
N GLY A 308 -4.93 -7.72 4.67
CA GLY A 308 -5.29 -9.13 4.59
C GLY A 308 -5.64 -9.83 5.91
N ASP A 309 -5.29 -11.10 6.00
CA ASP A 309 -5.59 -11.95 7.16
C ASP A 309 -4.95 -11.46 8.45
N ALA A 310 -3.79 -10.78 8.37
CA ALA A 310 -3.09 -10.26 9.56
C ALA A 310 -3.94 -9.29 10.40
N PHE A 311 -4.84 -8.56 9.74
CA PHE A 311 -5.81 -7.68 10.39
C PHE A 311 -7.18 -8.34 10.54
N GLY A 312 -7.60 -9.11 9.52
CA GLY A 312 -8.92 -9.75 9.49
C GLY A 312 -9.17 -10.70 10.65
N ARG A 313 -8.17 -11.52 11.03
CA ARG A 313 -8.31 -12.47 12.15
C ARG A 313 -8.57 -11.78 13.48
N PRO A 314 -7.73 -10.86 13.99
CA PRO A 314 -8.03 -10.19 15.25
C PRO A 314 -9.31 -9.34 15.20
N MET A 315 -9.71 -8.84 14.02
CA MET A 315 -10.98 -8.15 13.84
C MET A 315 -12.18 -9.09 14.09
N ILE A 316 -12.14 -10.32 13.56
CA ILE A 316 -13.17 -11.35 13.78
C ILE A 316 -13.19 -11.75 15.26
N GLU A 317 -12.03 -12.08 15.84
CA GLU A 317 -11.93 -12.48 17.24
C GLU A 317 -12.51 -11.44 18.21
N SER A 318 -12.33 -10.16 17.90
CA SER A 318 -12.92 -9.05 18.67
C SER A 318 -14.45 -9.04 18.56
N LEU A 319 -15.02 -9.21 17.35
CA LEU A 319 -16.47 -9.26 17.14
C LEU A 319 -17.11 -10.49 17.76
N ASP A 320 -16.43 -11.65 17.71
CA ASP A 320 -16.88 -12.88 18.37
C ASP A 320 -16.98 -12.68 19.88
N ARG A 321 -15.95 -12.10 20.51
CA ARG A 321 -15.97 -11.75 21.94
C ARG A 321 -17.11 -10.78 22.25
N ALA A 322 -17.25 -9.71 21.47
CA ALA A 322 -18.31 -8.72 21.65
C ALA A 322 -19.71 -9.33 21.55
N THR A 323 -19.88 -10.30 20.64
CA THR A 323 -21.14 -11.06 20.47
C THR A 323 -21.46 -11.89 21.71
N VAL A 324 -20.46 -12.63 22.24
CA VAL A 324 -20.61 -13.43 23.46
C VAL A 324 -20.94 -12.56 24.69
N GLU A 325 -20.32 -11.38 24.76
CA GLU A 325 -20.52 -10.41 25.85
C GLU A 325 -21.80 -9.56 25.71
N GLY A 326 -22.49 -9.66 24.58
CA GLY A 326 -23.71 -8.87 24.28
C GLY A 326 -23.43 -7.37 24.09
N ARG A 327 -22.22 -7.00 23.66
CA ARG A 327 -21.77 -5.61 23.42
C ARG A 327 -21.33 -5.41 21.98
N ILE A 328 -22.18 -5.81 21.04
CA ILE A 328 -21.89 -5.71 19.60
C ILE A 328 -21.83 -4.21 19.21
N PRO A 329 -20.74 -3.71 18.60
CA PRO A 329 -20.64 -2.34 18.15
C PRO A 329 -21.61 -2.05 16.99
N ASP A 330 -22.08 -0.81 16.86
CA ASP A 330 -22.86 -0.38 15.70
C ASP A 330 -21.98 -0.21 14.47
N LEU A 331 -22.10 -1.14 13.53
CA LEU A 331 -21.37 -1.16 12.26
C LEU A 331 -22.18 -0.64 11.08
N SER A 332 -23.37 -0.06 11.31
CA SER A 332 -24.32 0.33 10.25
C SER A 332 -23.76 1.36 9.26
N SER A 333 -22.76 2.14 9.67
CA SER A 333 -22.05 3.09 8.81
C SER A 333 -21.06 2.44 7.85
N LEU A 334 -20.49 1.26 8.21
CA LEU A 334 -19.41 0.60 7.48
C LEU A 334 -19.92 0.00 6.17
N ARG A 335 -19.34 0.42 5.06
CA ARG A 335 -19.71 0.00 3.70
C ARG A 335 -18.62 -0.73 2.96
N LEU A 336 -17.35 -0.46 3.30
CA LEU A 336 -16.20 -0.95 2.54
C LEU A 336 -15.04 -1.36 3.46
N LEU A 337 -14.54 -2.57 3.23
CA LEU A 337 -13.21 -3.01 3.69
C LEU A 337 -12.29 -3.04 2.47
N LEU A 338 -11.23 -2.25 2.49
CA LEU A 338 -10.23 -2.19 1.43
C LEU A 338 -8.94 -2.82 1.93
N SER A 339 -8.53 -3.91 1.30
CA SER A 339 -7.30 -4.64 1.62
C SER A 339 -6.31 -4.57 0.47
N SER A 340 -5.03 -4.58 0.80
CA SER A 340 -3.94 -4.71 -0.16
C SER A 340 -2.66 -5.20 0.53
N GLY A 341 -1.74 -5.72 -0.26
CA GLY A 341 -0.35 -5.97 0.14
C GLY A 341 -0.02 -7.37 0.61
N VAL A 342 -1.00 -8.14 1.08
CA VAL A 342 -0.87 -9.58 1.37
C VAL A 342 -2.17 -10.30 1.04
N MET A 343 -2.12 -11.62 1.06
CA MET A 343 -3.28 -12.48 0.86
C MET A 343 -4.40 -12.13 1.85
N PHE A 344 -5.62 -12.02 1.32
CA PHE A 344 -6.85 -11.90 2.09
C PHE A 344 -7.74 -13.09 1.76
N SER A 345 -7.68 -14.12 2.60
CA SER A 345 -8.26 -15.43 2.34
C SER A 345 -9.79 -15.42 2.33
N ALA A 346 -10.39 -16.29 1.52
CA ALA A 346 -11.84 -16.42 1.43
C ALA A 346 -12.52 -16.78 2.77
N PRO A 347 -11.96 -17.66 3.63
CA PRO A 347 -12.52 -17.93 4.96
C PRO A 347 -12.63 -16.67 5.83
N ILE A 348 -11.56 -15.83 5.86
CA ILE A 348 -11.54 -14.60 6.65
C ILE A 348 -12.52 -13.56 6.10
N LYS A 349 -12.56 -13.37 4.77
CA LYS A 349 -13.57 -12.49 4.11
C LYS A 349 -15.00 -12.92 4.49
N ASN A 350 -15.28 -14.21 4.40
CA ASN A 350 -16.61 -14.74 4.71
C ASN A 350 -16.98 -14.55 6.18
N ALA A 351 -16.06 -14.80 7.11
CA ALA A 351 -16.30 -14.61 8.54
C ALA A 351 -16.60 -13.14 8.89
N LEU A 352 -15.88 -12.18 8.29
CA LEU A 352 -16.19 -10.75 8.45
C LEU A 352 -17.58 -10.39 7.90
N LEU A 353 -17.96 -10.95 6.74
CA LEU A 353 -19.28 -10.73 6.14
C LEU A 353 -20.43 -11.39 6.93
N ASP A 354 -20.15 -12.40 7.76
CA ASP A 354 -21.14 -13.00 8.67
C ASP A 354 -21.48 -12.05 9.82
N HIS A 355 -20.51 -11.26 10.30
CA HIS A 355 -20.76 -10.24 11.32
C HIS A 355 -21.43 -8.99 10.75
N HIS A 356 -21.00 -8.52 9.56
CA HIS A 356 -21.55 -7.30 8.98
C HIS A 356 -21.55 -7.34 7.44
N PRO A 357 -22.71 -7.12 6.79
CA PRO A 357 -22.81 -7.13 5.33
C PRO A 357 -22.23 -5.84 4.75
N CYS A 358 -20.98 -5.88 4.32
CA CYS A 358 -20.32 -4.78 3.61
C CYS A 358 -19.74 -5.28 2.27
N THR A 359 -19.05 -4.41 1.54
CA THR A 359 -18.26 -4.78 0.38
C THR A 359 -16.80 -4.96 0.83
N ILE A 360 -16.16 -6.05 0.44
CA ILE A 360 -14.73 -6.26 0.63
C ILE A 360 -14.07 -6.13 -0.74
N VAL A 361 -13.11 -5.22 -0.85
CA VAL A 361 -12.28 -5.06 -2.05
C VAL A 361 -10.84 -5.41 -1.68
N ASP A 362 -10.33 -6.45 -2.30
CA ASP A 362 -8.93 -6.84 -2.21
C ASP A 362 -8.22 -6.37 -3.47
N THR A 363 -7.20 -5.53 -3.32
CA THR A 363 -6.51 -4.90 -4.45
C THR A 363 -5.09 -5.40 -4.59
N LEU A 364 -4.77 -5.82 -5.81
CA LEU A 364 -3.41 -6.09 -6.21
C LEU A 364 -2.78 -4.80 -6.74
N GLY A 365 -1.65 -4.45 -6.17
CA GLY A 365 -0.86 -3.29 -6.57
C GLY A 365 0.49 -3.29 -5.89
N SER A 366 1.33 -2.39 -6.33
CA SER A 366 2.64 -2.11 -5.76
C SER A 366 2.84 -0.60 -5.62
N SER A 367 3.95 -0.19 -5.06
CA SER A 367 4.31 1.23 -5.00
C SER A 367 4.59 1.82 -6.39
N GLU A 368 4.94 0.97 -7.34
CA GLU A 368 5.20 1.29 -8.74
C GLU A 368 3.94 1.33 -9.62
N GLY A 369 2.80 0.86 -9.08
CA GLY A 369 1.52 0.84 -9.80
C GLY A 369 0.38 0.38 -8.91
N THR A 370 -0.63 1.20 -8.78
CA THR A 370 -1.79 0.94 -7.92
C THR A 370 -2.99 0.46 -8.74
N GLY A 371 -3.86 -0.37 -8.14
CA GLY A 371 -5.09 -0.78 -8.80
C GLY A 371 -4.91 -1.66 -10.04
N MET A 372 -3.83 -2.45 -10.09
CA MET A 372 -3.55 -3.36 -11.21
C MET A 372 -4.65 -4.40 -11.39
N ALA A 373 -5.15 -4.95 -10.31
CA ALA A 373 -6.27 -5.87 -10.30
C ALA A 373 -7.02 -5.81 -8.98
N SER A 374 -8.26 -6.28 -8.97
CA SER A 374 -9.08 -6.31 -7.77
C SER A 374 -9.98 -7.54 -7.70
N GLN A 375 -10.25 -7.98 -6.48
CA GLN A 375 -11.28 -8.95 -6.17
C GLN A 375 -12.35 -8.28 -5.29
N VAL A 376 -13.61 -8.38 -5.70
CA VAL A 376 -14.74 -7.81 -4.95
C VAL A 376 -15.57 -8.94 -4.37
N THR A 377 -15.67 -8.99 -3.05
CA THR A 377 -16.48 -9.97 -2.30
C THR A 377 -17.60 -9.24 -1.56
N SER A 378 -18.81 -9.74 -1.67
CA SER A 378 -19.97 -9.21 -0.96
C SER A 378 -20.94 -10.33 -0.60
N GLY A 379 -21.88 -10.07 0.30
CA GLY A 379 -22.89 -11.06 0.67
C GLY A 379 -23.75 -11.59 -0.50
N ARG A 380 -23.79 -10.89 -1.63
CA ARG A 380 -24.50 -11.32 -2.85
C ARG A 380 -23.70 -12.33 -3.67
N THR A 381 -22.39 -12.20 -3.74
CA THR A 381 -21.50 -13.15 -4.44
C THR A 381 -21.43 -14.50 -3.71
N ARG A 382 -21.54 -14.48 -2.38
CA ARG A 382 -21.54 -15.67 -1.53
C ARG A 382 -22.70 -16.64 -1.80
N ALA A 383 -23.88 -16.14 -2.21
CA ALA A 383 -25.07 -16.95 -2.47
C ALA A 383 -24.95 -17.86 -3.70
N ALA A 384 -23.94 -17.71 -4.54
CA ALA A 384 -23.79 -18.43 -5.80
C ALA A 384 -23.09 -19.80 -5.67
N GLY A 385 -22.65 -20.22 -4.48
CA GLY A 385 -22.07 -21.55 -4.24
C GLY A 385 -20.77 -21.85 -4.98
N GLN A 386 -20.16 -20.85 -5.63
CA GLN A 386 -18.84 -20.98 -6.23
C GLN A 386 -17.76 -20.84 -5.13
N ARG A 387 -16.86 -21.81 -5.04
CA ARG A 387 -15.62 -21.65 -4.28
C ARG A 387 -14.84 -20.51 -4.93
N GLU A 388 -14.83 -19.35 -4.28
CA GLU A 388 -13.91 -18.27 -4.68
C GLU A 388 -12.49 -18.72 -4.32
N THR A 389 -11.64 -18.81 -5.32
CA THR A 389 -10.19 -18.98 -5.09
C THR A 389 -9.62 -17.62 -4.70
N THR A 390 -8.85 -17.58 -3.64
CA THR A 390 -8.24 -16.36 -3.06
C THR A 390 -7.39 -15.59 -4.08
N ALA A 391 -6.73 -16.31 -4.99
CA ALA A 391 -5.80 -15.75 -5.97
C ALA A 391 -6.45 -15.20 -7.25
N ARG A 392 -7.79 -15.17 -7.37
CA ARG A 392 -8.48 -14.76 -8.61
C ARG A 392 -8.90 -13.29 -8.56
N PHE A 393 -8.42 -12.50 -9.52
CA PHE A 393 -8.65 -11.06 -9.59
C PHE A 393 -9.19 -10.66 -10.98
N SER A 394 -9.96 -9.57 -11.01
CA SER A 394 -10.31 -8.88 -12.25
C SER A 394 -9.24 -7.85 -12.58
N LEU A 395 -8.75 -7.84 -13.83
CA LEU A 395 -7.78 -6.83 -14.27
C LEU A 395 -8.36 -5.43 -14.26
N GLY A 396 -7.54 -4.46 -13.85
CA GLY A 396 -7.84 -3.04 -14.04
C GLY A 396 -7.89 -2.67 -15.52
N GLU A 397 -8.57 -1.57 -15.83
CA GLU A 397 -8.78 -1.10 -17.21
C GLU A 397 -7.48 -0.90 -17.99
N HIS A 398 -6.45 -0.40 -17.31
CA HIS A 398 -5.13 -0.10 -17.87
C HIS A 398 -4.10 -1.21 -17.61
N THR A 399 -4.53 -2.38 -17.19
CA THR A 399 -3.66 -3.50 -16.85
C THR A 399 -3.66 -4.56 -17.93
N ARG A 400 -2.50 -5.17 -18.19
CA ARG A 400 -2.28 -6.28 -19.12
C ARG A 400 -1.36 -7.31 -18.47
N VAL A 401 -1.27 -8.47 -19.09
CA VAL A 401 -0.31 -9.52 -18.70
C VAL A 401 0.58 -9.81 -19.91
N PHE A 402 1.90 -9.63 -19.76
CA PHE A 402 2.87 -9.85 -20.82
C PHE A 402 3.77 -11.05 -20.53
N THR A 403 4.03 -11.83 -21.54
CA THR A 403 5.07 -12.87 -21.53
C THR A 403 6.48 -12.23 -21.41
N GLU A 404 7.51 -13.02 -21.12
CA GLU A 404 8.89 -12.53 -21.04
C GLU A 404 9.41 -11.91 -22.36
N ASP A 405 8.87 -12.32 -23.50
CA ASP A 405 9.19 -11.77 -24.82
C ASP A 405 8.34 -10.55 -25.22
N GLY A 406 7.52 -10.03 -24.28
CA GLY A 406 6.74 -8.80 -24.44
C GLY A 406 5.43 -8.96 -25.21
N ARG A 407 4.97 -10.17 -25.47
CA ARG A 407 3.68 -10.46 -26.10
C ARG A 407 2.58 -10.51 -25.03
N GLU A 408 1.39 -9.95 -25.33
CA GLU A 408 0.24 -10.09 -24.43
C GLU A 408 -0.19 -11.57 -24.32
N VAL A 409 -0.41 -12.07 -23.10
CA VAL A 409 -0.87 -13.43 -22.82
C VAL A 409 -2.27 -13.62 -23.35
N GLU A 410 -2.50 -14.68 -24.14
CA GLU A 410 -3.82 -15.01 -24.65
C GLU A 410 -4.72 -15.54 -23.53
N GLN A 411 -5.95 -15.05 -23.51
CA GLN A 411 -6.99 -15.45 -22.56
C GLN A 411 -7.28 -16.96 -22.66
N GLY A 412 -7.20 -17.66 -21.51
CA GLY A 412 -7.45 -19.09 -21.44
C GLY A 412 -6.33 -19.98 -21.99
N SER A 413 -5.18 -19.43 -22.35
CA SER A 413 -4.04 -20.22 -22.87
C SER A 413 -3.33 -21.04 -21.80
N GLY A 414 -3.46 -20.65 -20.50
CA GLY A 414 -2.67 -21.20 -19.41
C GLY A 414 -1.21 -20.72 -19.40
N GLU A 415 -0.83 -19.84 -20.34
CA GLU A 415 0.50 -19.25 -20.39
C GLU A 415 0.68 -18.26 -19.23
N ARG A 416 1.89 -18.21 -18.67
CA ARG A 416 2.25 -17.31 -17.57
C ARG A 416 2.82 -16.01 -18.13
N GLY A 417 2.49 -14.88 -17.49
CA GLY A 417 3.06 -13.60 -17.82
C GLY A 417 3.17 -12.68 -16.61
N GLN A 418 3.83 -11.56 -16.82
CA GLN A 418 3.99 -10.51 -15.82
C GLN A 418 2.85 -9.50 -15.92
N ILE A 419 2.29 -9.12 -14.77
CA ILE A 419 1.26 -8.09 -14.69
C ILE A 419 1.90 -6.73 -14.96
N ALA A 420 1.30 -5.96 -15.85
CA ALA A 420 1.78 -4.67 -16.31
C ALA A 420 0.69 -3.62 -16.26
N LEU A 421 0.96 -2.46 -15.63
CA LEU A 421 0.08 -1.29 -15.61
C LEU A 421 0.59 -0.25 -16.61
N GLY A 422 -0.30 0.24 -17.47
CA GLY A 422 0.04 1.25 -18.49
C GLY A 422 -0.30 2.69 -18.11
N TRP A 423 -1.11 2.91 -17.08
CA TRP A 423 -1.49 4.23 -16.56
C TRP A 423 -2.40 4.07 -15.32
N PRO A 424 -2.33 4.99 -14.34
CA PRO A 424 -1.32 6.04 -14.17
C PRO A 424 0.03 5.45 -13.70
N LEU A 425 1.12 6.15 -13.97
CA LEU A 425 2.47 5.66 -13.67
C LEU A 425 3.27 6.71 -12.90
N PRO A 426 4.12 6.30 -11.93
CA PRO A 426 5.05 7.19 -11.30
C PRO A 426 6.16 7.64 -12.27
N VAL A 427 6.88 8.69 -11.90
CA VAL A 427 8.05 9.18 -12.65
C VAL A 427 9.14 8.11 -12.75
N GLY A 428 9.39 7.41 -11.64
CA GLY A 428 10.41 6.38 -11.54
C GLY A 428 10.96 6.28 -10.12
N TYR A 429 12.16 5.73 -9.98
CA TYR A 429 12.89 5.68 -8.70
C TYR A 429 13.85 6.86 -8.60
N PHE A 430 13.85 7.53 -7.45
CA PHE A 430 14.76 8.63 -7.18
C PHE A 430 16.21 8.12 -7.11
N LYS A 431 17.12 8.80 -7.82
CA LYS A 431 18.56 8.44 -7.92
C LYS A 431 18.86 7.03 -8.42
N ASP A 432 17.91 6.36 -9.08
CA ASP A 432 18.12 5.00 -9.59
C ASP A 432 17.54 4.85 -11.02
N PRO A 433 18.23 5.38 -12.04
CA PRO A 433 17.78 5.31 -13.43
C PRO A 433 17.76 3.87 -13.97
N GLU A 434 18.71 3.02 -13.58
CA GLU A 434 18.78 1.63 -14.03
C GLU A 434 17.56 0.84 -13.55
N LYS A 435 17.22 0.99 -12.25
CA LYS A 435 16.02 0.38 -11.71
C LYS A 435 14.75 0.96 -12.33
N THR A 436 14.73 2.26 -12.62
CA THR A 436 13.62 2.91 -13.32
C THR A 436 13.39 2.30 -14.70
N GLU A 437 14.44 2.17 -15.50
CA GLU A 437 14.35 1.55 -16.84
C GLU A 437 13.88 0.09 -16.76
N SER A 438 14.38 -0.66 -15.80
CA SER A 438 14.02 -2.06 -15.57
C SER A 438 12.57 -2.25 -15.14
N ALA A 439 12.04 -1.39 -14.24
CA ALA A 439 10.70 -1.51 -13.69
C ALA A 439 9.62 -0.85 -14.58
N PHE A 440 10.04 0.08 -15.44
CA PHE A 440 9.14 0.82 -16.33
C PHE A 440 9.57 0.71 -17.80
N PRO A 441 9.62 -0.53 -18.36
CA PRO A 441 10.05 -0.74 -19.72
C PRO A 441 9.06 -0.18 -20.75
N MET A 442 9.58 0.01 -21.97
CA MET A 442 8.78 0.33 -23.15
C MET A 442 8.36 -0.95 -23.86
N VAL A 443 7.06 -1.22 -23.96
CA VAL A 443 6.51 -2.32 -24.74
C VAL A 443 5.58 -1.71 -25.80
N ASP A 444 5.79 -2.02 -27.06
CA ASP A 444 5.02 -1.48 -28.21
C ASP A 444 4.91 0.06 -28.24
N GLY A 445 5.99 0.75 -27.83
CA GLY A 445 6.07 2.21 -27.83
C GLY A 445 5.32 2.89 -26.68
N ARG A 446 4.85 2.12 -25.69
CA ARG A 446 4.19 2.60 -24.49
C ARG A 446 4.98 2.19 -23.24
N ARG A 447 5.05 3.08 -22.26
CA ARG A 447 5.66 2.81 -20.96
C ARG A 447 4.69 2.00 -20.08
N TRP A 448 5.23 0.98 -19.40
CA TRP A 448 4.48 0.11 -18.50
C TRP A 448 5.19 -0.02 -17.17
N SER A 449 4.46 -0.09 -16.07
CA SER A 449 4.97 -0.54 -14.78
C SER A 449 4.85 -2.05 -14.71
N ILE A 450 5.98 -2.74 -14.56
CA ILE A 450 6.06 -4.20 -14.42
C ILE A 450 6.82 -4.54 -13.13
N PRO A 451 6.14 -4.55 -11.97
CA PRO A 451 6.80 -4.73 -10.67
C PRO A 451 7.28 -6.17 -10.40
N GLY A 452 6.95 -7.12 -11.29
CA GLY A 452 7.41 -8.49 -11.23
C GLY A 452 6.41 -9.49 -10.63
N ASP A 453 5.13 -9.13 -10.56
CA ASP A 453 4.04 -10.04 -10.19
C ASP A 453 3.62 -10.87 -11.42
N TRP A 454 3.47 -12.19 -11.26
CA TRP A 454 3.15 -13.14 -12.32
C TRP A 454 1.71 -13.64 -12.19
N ALA A 455 1.07 -13.87 -13.32
CA ALA A 455 -0.30 -14.39 -13.39
C ALA A 455 -0.53 -15.24 -14.65
N THR A 456 -1.61 -16.03 -14.64
CA THR A 456 -2.27 -16.56 -15.84
C THR A 456 -3.52 -15.73 -16.14
N VAL A 457 -3.96 -15.72 -17.40
CA VAL A 457 -5.21 -15.07 -17.80
C VAL A 457 -6.24 -16.16 -18.09
N GLU A 458 -7.32 -16.14 -17.32
CA GLU A 458 -8.38 -17.14 -17.37
C GLU A 458 -9.31 -16.93 -18.59
N VAL A 459 -10.14 -17.93 -18.91
CA VAL A 459 -11.09 -17.91 -20.04
C VAL A 459 -12.06 -16.72 -19.98
N ASP A 460 -12.42 -16.25 -18.76
CA ASP A 460 -13.32 -15.11 -18.57
C ASP A 460 -12.61 -13.75 -18.50
N GLY A 461 -11.29 -13.73 -18.68
CA GLY A 461 -10.47 -12.51 -18.63
C GLY A 461 -10.02 -12.09 -17.23
N SER A 462 -10.44 -12.79 -16.18
CA SER A 462 -9.83 -12.66 -14.86
C SER A 462 -8.41 -13.22 -14.86
N ILE A 463 -7.64 -12.89 -13.85
CA ILE A 463 -6.31 -13.48 -13.65
C ILE A 463 -6.27 -14.36 -12.42
N THR A 464 -5.43 -15.39 -12.46
CA THR A 464 -4.98 -16.10 -11.28
C THR A 464 -3.57 -15.62 -10.95
N LEU A 465 -3.43 -14.96 -9.80
CA LEU A 465 -2.13 -14.48 -9.31
C LEU A 465 -1.26 -15.67 -8.91
N LEU A 466 -0.05 -15.72 -9.44
CA LEU A 466 0.92 -16.77 -9.11
C LEU A 466 1.92 -16.33 -8.03
N GLY A 467 2.16 -15.02 -7.90
CA GLY A 467 3.08 -14.43 -6.93
C GLY A 467 4.23 -13.65 -7.56
N ARG A 468 5.21 -13.26 -6.74
CA ARG A 468 6.35 -12.47 -7.21
C ARG A 468 7.47 -13.33 -7.78
N GLY A 469 7.95 -12.96 -8.97
CA GLY A 469 9.06 -13.65 -9.61
C GLY A 469 10.36 -13.66 -8.78
N SER A 470 10.59 -12.63 -7.95
CA SER A 470 11.75 -12.56 -7.05
C SER A 470 11.70 -13.55 -5.89
N ALA A 471 10.50 -14.03 -5.51
CA ALA A 471 10.31 -15.06 -4.49
C ALA A 471 10.18 -16.47 -5.10
N CYS A 472 10.19 -16.59 -6.41
CA CYS A 472 10.01 -17.83 -7.13
C CYS A 472 11.10 -18.86 -6.76
N ILE A 473 10.67 -20.06 -6.40
CA ILE A 473 11.55 -21.19 -6.03
C ILE A 473 11.84 -22.01 -7.29
N ASN A 474 13.11 -22.14 -7.63
CA ASN A 474 13.54 -22.96 -8.77
C ASN A 474 13.88 -24.38 -8.29
N THR A 475 12.93 -25.29 -8.41
CA THR A 475 13.05 -26.67 -7.94
C THR A 475 13.06 -27.66 -9.09
N GLY A 476 14.21 -28.32 -9.34
CA GLY A 476 14.35 -29.33 -10.40
C GLY A 476 14.07 -28.80 -11.81
N GLY A 477 14.30 -27.50 -12.07
CA GLY A 477 14.01 -26.85 -13.34
C GLY A 477 12.59 -26.28 -13.47
N GLU A 478 11.73 -26.51 -12.48
CA GLU A 478 10.38 -25.97 -12.39
C GLU A 478 10.34 -24.72 -11.53
N LYS A 479 9.49 -23.76 -11.89
CA LYS A 479 9.23 -22.54 -11.12
C LYS A 479 8.02 -22.74 -10.20
N VAL A 480 8.22 -22.60 -8.88
CA VAL A 480 7.16 -22.66 -7.88
C VAL A 480 7.04 -21.30 -7.20
N PHE A 481 5.86 -20.72 -7.21
CA PHE A 481 5.57 -19.47 -6.53
C PHE A 481 5.14 -19.78 -5.09
N PRO A 482 5.80 -19.20 -4.07
CA PRO A 482 5.46 -19.44 -2.66
C PRO A 482 3.99 -19.25 -2.36
N GLU A 483 3.41 -18.17 -2.87
CA GLU A 483 2.04 -17.75 -2.59
C GLU A 483 1.00 -18.80 -3.00
N GLU A 484 1.24 -19.52 -4.10
CA GLU A 484 0.35 -20.60 -4.55
C GLU A 484 0.33 -21.78 -3.57
N VAL A 485 1.48 -22.10 -2.99
CA VAL A 485 1.61 -23.17 -2.00
C VAL A 485 1.09 -22.73 -0.63
N GLU A 486 1.34 -21.46 -0.27
CA GLU A 486 0.82 -20.83 0.96
C GLU A 486 -0.71 -20.79 0.96
N GLU A 487 -1.32 -20.47 -0.18
CA GLU A 487 -2.79 -20.48 -0.32
C GLU A 487 -3.35 -21.89 -0.05
N ALA A 488 -2.78 -22.89 -0.72
CA ALA A 488 -3.22 -24.27 -0.54
C ALA A 488 -3.04 -24.78 0.91
N LEU A 489 -1.96 -24.37 1.58
CA LEU A 489 -1.74 -24.69 3.00
C LEU A 489 -2.76 -24.03 3.91
N LYS A 490 -3.10 -22.76 3.66
CA LYS A 490 -4.07 -22.00 4.48
C LYS A 490 -5.53 -22.43 4.29
N GLU A 491 -5.82 -23.21 3.25
CA GLU A 491 -7.13 -23.84 3.08
C GLU A 491 -7.32 -25.07 4.01
N LEU A 492 -6.24 -25.58 4.62
CA LEU A 492 -6.29 -26.73 5.51
C LEU A 492 -6.68 -26.30 6.93
N ASP A 493 -7.68 -26.93 7.52
CA ASP A 493 -8.23 -26.62 8.86
C ASP A 493 -7.18 -26.62 9.99
N ALA A 494 -6.10 -27.40 9.81
CA ALA A 494 -5.02 -27.51 10.78
C ALA A 494 -4.02 -26.35 10.73
N VAL A 495 -4.06 -25.48 9.70
CA VAL A 495 -3.07 -24.42 9.45
C VAL A 495 -3.63 -23.05 9.81
N THR A 496 -2.94 -22.34 10.72
CA THR A 496 -3.25 -20.94 11.03
C THR A 496 -2.61 -19.99 10.03
N ASP A 497 -1.31 -20.18 9.77
CA ASP A 497 -0.55 -19.34 8.86
C ASP A 497 0.69 -20.09 8.35
N CYS A 498 1.28 -19.63 7.24
CA CYS A 498 2.50 -20.23 6.72
C CYS A 498 3.28 -19.26 5.84
N ASN A 499 4.59 -19.53 5.70
CA ASN A 499 5.45 -18.96 4.67
C ASN A 499 6.16 -20.11 3.94
N VAL A 500 6.29 -19.98 2.61
CA VAL A 500 6.96 -20.99 1.78
C VAL A 500 8.23 -20.40 1.17
N VAL A 501 9.35 -21.11 1.30
CA VAL A 501 10.66 -20.64 0.88
C VAL A 501 11.45 -21.73 0.13
N GLY A 502 12.36 -21.30 -0.72
CA GLY A 502 13.35 -22.19 -1.35
C GLY A 502 14.58 -22.35 -0.45
N VAL A 503 14.79 -23.55 0.07
CA VAL A 503 16.03 -23.92 0.79
C VAL A 503 16.95 -24.63 -0.20
N GLU A 504 18.25 -24.34 -0.15
CA GLU A 504 19.23 -24.99 -1.02
C GLU A 504 19.24 -26.50 -0.86
N ASP A 505 19.23 -27.22 -1.98
CA ASP A 505 19.14 -28.67 -2.04
C ASP A 505 20.04 -29.20 -3.19
N GLU A 506 20.90 -30.17 -2.91
CA GLU A 506 21.84 -30.71 -3.88
C GLU A 506 21.16 -31.38 -5.09
N ARG A 507 19.98 -31.94 -4.90
CA ARG A 507 19.25 -32.67 -5.96
C ARG A 507 18.37 -31.73 -6.78
N TRP A 508 17.73 -30.74 -6.14
CA TRP A 508 16.69 -29.92 -6.75
C TRP A 508 17.13 -28.49 -7.05
N GLY A 509 18.36 -28.12 -6.66
CA GLY A 509 18.81 -26.73 -6.62
C GLY A 509 18.19 -25.98 -5.44
N GLN A 510 16.87 -25.93 -5.40
CA GLN A 510 16.09 -25.47 -4.23
C GLN A 510 14.97 -26.47 -3.91
N ALA A 511 14.81 -26.81 -2.65
CA ALA A 511 13.66 -27.56 -2.15
C ALA A 511 12.57 -26.61 -1.68
N VAL A 512 11.35 -26.80 -2.15
CA VAL A 512 10.17 -26.09 -1.63
C VAL A 512 10.00 -26.49 -0.17
N THR A 513 10.09 -25.53 0.75
CA THR A 513 10.03 -25.75 2.20
C THR A 513 8.98 -24.83 2.80
N ALA A 514 8.04 -25.37 3.57
CA ALA A 514 7.01 -24.59 4.27
C ALA A 514 7.36 -24.41 5.74
N VAL A 515 7.22 -23.20 6.26
CA VAL A 515 7.22 -22.88 7.70
C VAL A 515 5.77 -22.67 8.10
N VAL A 516 5.25 -23.50 8.98
CA VAL A 516 3.81 -23.59 9.25
C VAL A 516 3.52 -23.36 10.73
N GLU A 517 2.56 -22.47 10.99
CA GLU A 517 1.90 -22.28 12.28
C GLU A 517 0.60 -23.08 12.28
N LEU A 518 0.47 -24.01 13.21
CA LEU A 518 -0.74 -24.85 13.36
C LEU A 518 -1.77 -24.17 14.25
N THR A 519 -3.06 -24.49 14.03
CA THR A 519 -4.18 -24.02 14.86
C THR A 519 -4.05 -24.46 16.33
N THR A 520 -3.55 -25.65 16.55
CA THR A 520 -3.13 -26.16 17.86
C THR A 520 -1.87 -27.02 17.70
N PRO A 521 -0.96 -27.02 18.67
CA PRO A 521 0.21 -27.90 18.60
C PRO A 521 -0.16 -29.36 18.37
N GLY A 522 0.36 -29.95 17.29
CA GLY A 522 0.08 -31.35 16.93
C GLY A 522 -1.23 -31.57 16.17
N ALA A 523 -1.91 -30.53 15.70
CA ALA A 523 -3.12 -30.64 14.86
C ALA A 523 -2.87 -31.41 13.56
N ALA A 524 -1.66 -31.36 13.02
CA ALA A 524 -1.22 -32.12 11.85
C ALA A 524 0.29 -32.39 11.93
N ASP A 525 0.73 -33.38 11.16
CA ASP A 525 2.14 -33.65 10.90
C ASP A 525 2.50 -33.36 9.44
N GLU A 526 3.79 -33.43 9.12
CA GLU A 526 4.33 -33.14 7.79
C GLU A 526 3.69 -34.03 6.70
N ASP A 527 3.50 -35.33 6.98
CA ASP A 527 3.00 -36.29 6.00
C ASP A 527 1.50 -36.11 5.73
N SER A 528 0.72 -35.79 6.75
CA SER A 528 -0.72 -35.49 6.60
C SER A 528 -0.93 -34.23 5.74
N LEU A 529 -0.24 -33.12 6.04
CA LEU A 529 -0.34 -31.89 5.25
C LEU A 529 0.10 -32.11 3.80
N LYS A 530 1.19 -32.84 3.56
CA LYS A 530 1.63 -33.17 2.20
C LYS A 530 0.62 -34.03 1.45
N THR A 531 -0.05 -34.93 2.15
CA THR A 531 -1.07 -35.80 1.55
C THR A 531 -2.28 -34.98 1.11
N GLU A 532 -2.74 -34.07 1.93
CA GLU A 532 -3.84 -33.17 1.59
C GLU A 532 -3.49 -32.24 0.44
N LEU A 533 -2.29 -31.62 0.47
CA LEU A 533 -1.82 -30.73 -0.60
C LEU A 533 -1.74 -31.42 -1.96
N ARG A 534 -1.45 -32.74 -2.02
CA ARG A 534 -1.41 -33.49 -3.29
C ARG A 534 -2.76 -33.59 -3.98
N THR A 535 -3.85 -33.30 -3.29
CA THR A 535 -5.19 -33.29 -3.90
C THR A 535 -5.44 -32.08 -4.77
N GLY A 536 -4.74 -30.94 -4.52
CA GLY A 536 -4.93 -29.67 -5.21
C GLY A 536 -3.69 -29.16 -5.93
N LEU A 537 -2.47 -29.57 -5.51
CA LEU A 537 -1.22 -29.08 -6.08
C LEU A 537 -0.52 -30.14 -6.96
N ALA A 538 0.11 -29.68 -8.02
CA ALA A 538 1.03 -30.53 -8.80
C ALA A 538 2.19 -31.01 -7.91
N GLY A 539 2.61 -32.27 -8.06
CA GLY A 539 3.54 -32.92 -7.17
C GLY A 539 4.90 -32.23 -6.95
N PHE A 540 5.38 -31.45 -7.94
CA PHE A 540 6.61 -30.66 -7.78
C PHE A 540 6.44 -29.41 -6.90
N LYS A 541 5.20 -28.91 -6.74
CA LYS A 541 4.84 -27.77 -5.89
C LYS A 541 4.66 -28.15 -4.42
N VAL A 542 4.33 -29.42 -4.16
CA VAL A 542 4.16 -29.91 -2.77
C VAL A 542 5.49 -29.75 -2.02
N PRO A 543 5.49 -29.11 -0.83
CA PRO A 543 6.70 -28.90 -0.06
C PRO A 543 7.48 -30.21 0.19
N LYS A 544 8.79 -30.16 -0.02
CA LYS A 544 9.68 -31.31 0.28
C LYS A 544 9.87 -31.44 1.78
N ARG A 545 9.82 -30.32 2.49
CA ARG A 545 9.93 -30.20 3.95
C ARG A 545 8.86 -29.27 4.48
N ILE A 546 8.30 -29.63 5.64
CA ILE A 546 7.42 -28.76 6.42
C ILE A 546 8.02 -28.67 7.82
N VAL A 547 8.35 -27.46 8.25
CA VAL A 547 8.83 -27.18 9.60
C VAL A 547 7.76 -26.40 10.36
N PHE A 548 7.56 -26.73 11.64
CA PHE A 548 6.52 -26.13 12.45
C PHE A 548 7.10 -25.04 13.36
N VAL A 549 6.33 -23.98 13.54
CA VAL A 549 6.65 -22.87 14.41
C VAL A 549 5.46 -22.56 15.33
N HIS A 550 5.74 -22.09 16.54
CA HIS A 550 4.68 -21.72 17.49
C HIS A 550 3.90 -20.49 17.02
N ARG A 551 4.62 -19.51 16.45
CA ARG A 551 4.06 -18.28 15.87
C ARG A 551 4.94 -17.81 14.73
N LEU A 552 4.30 -17.50 13.62
CA LEU A 552 4.99 -17.01 12.42
C LEU A 552 5.35 -15.52 12.58
N GLU A 553 6.60 -15.17 12.25
CA GLU A 553 6.99 -13.77 12.24
C GLU A 553 6.59 -13.11 10.93
N ARG A 554 6.04 -11.90 11.05
CA ARG A 554 5.70 -11.06 9.92
C ARG A 554 6.40 -9.73 10.01
N SER A 555 6.67 -9.16 8.84
CA SER A 555 7.18 -7.80 8.78
C SER A 555 6.16 -6.82 9.39
N PRO A 556 6.59 -5.64 9.80
CA PRO A 556 5.78 -4.65 10.52
C PRO A 556 4.50 -4.20 9.83
N ASN A 557 4.46 -4.32 8.52
CA ASN A 557 3.30 -4.02 7.70
C ASN A 557 2.39 -5.24 7.45
N GLY A 558 2.54 -6.32 8.23
CA GLY A 558 1.78 -7.56 8.10
C GLY A 558 2.22 -8.48 6.96
N LYS A 559 3.19 -8.07 6.14
CA LYS A 559 3.69 -8.89 5.02
C LYS A 559 4.53 -10.06 5.51
N SER A 560 4.53 -11.14 4.70
CA SER A 560 5.42 -12.29 4.92
C SER A 560 6.88 -11.85 5.00
N ASP A 561 7.57 -12.31 6.03
CA ASP A 561 9.02 -12.17 6.14
C ASP A 561 9.70 -13.43 5.61
N TYR A 562 9.87 -13.49 4.29
CA TYR A 562 10.51 -14.63 3.64
C TYR A 562 11.98 -14.79 4.01
N ARG A 563 12.65 -13.73 4.44
CA ARG A 563 14.03 -13.80 4.91
C ARG A 563 14.09 -14.55 6.23
N TRP A 564 13.31 -14.11 7.21
CA TRP A 564 13.18 -14.79 8.49
C TRP A 564 12.75 -16.26 8.30
N ALA A 565 11.73 -16.50 7.47
CA ALA A 565 11.23 -17.86 7.20
C ALA A 565 12.31 -18.77 6.61
N LYS A 566 13.15 -18.24 5.71
CA LYS A 566 14.27 -19.00 5.14
C LYS A 566 15.36 -19.30 6.17
N GLU A 567 15.73 -18.32 6.99
CA GLU A 567 16.70 -18.49 8.06
C GLU A 567 16.21 -19.52 9.09
N PHE A 568 14.93 -19.42 9.49
CA PHE A 568 14.29 -20.40 10.39
C PHE A 568 14.27 -21.80 9.79
N ALA A 569 13.81 -21.94 8.54
CA ALA A 569 13.76 -23.24 7.86
C ALA A 569 15.12 -23.90 7.75
N VAL A 570 16.16 -23.13 7.39
CA VAL A 570 17.53 -23.64 7.31
C VAL A 570 18.03 -24.11 8.68
N ALA A 571 17.80 -23.34 9.74
CA ALA A 571 18.18 -23.72 11.10
C ALA A 571 17.45 -25.00 11.57
N ALA A 572 16.13 -25.05 11.39
CA ALA A 572 15.31 -26.20 11.80
C ALA A 572 15.59 -27.49 11.02
N LEU A 573 16.19 -27.40 9.83
CA LEU A 573 16.57 -28.58 9.02
C LEU A 573 18.03 -29.02 9.27
N ALA A 574 18.83 -28.19 9.95
CA ALA A 574 20.21 -28.53 10.33
C ALA A 574 20.30 -29.35 11.64
N ASP A 575 19.26 -29.27 12.49
CA ASP A 575 19.08 -30.05 13.71
C ASP A 575 18.46 -31.43 13.40
#